data_a4868fd5b1d099bdd777975b30e8b2a3
#
_entry.id   a4868fd5b1d099bdd777975b30e8b2a3
#
_cell.length_a   1.000
_cell.length_b   1.000
_cell.length_c   1.000
_cell.angle_alpha   90.00
_cell.angle_beta   90.00
_cell.angle_gamma   90.00
#
_symmetry.space_group_name_H-M   'P 1'
#
loop_
_entity.id
_entity.type
_entity.pdbx_description
1 polymer ?
#
loop_
_entity_poly.entity_id
_entity_poly.type
_entity_poly.pdbx_seq_one_letter_code
_entity_poly.pdbx_strand_id
1 'polypeptide(L)' 'MPSAVNSANEEVNRLFREGKIRFNDIPNLILKGAAAAPVMDTFTVDDIDNSDKIVREAVINSIN' A
#
# COMPACT_ATOMS: atom_id res chain seq x y z
N MET A 1 -14.40 -3.02 -4.54
CA MET A 1 -13.30 -2.87 -5.50
C MET A 1 -12.02 -2.51 -4.74
N PRO A 2 -10.93 -3.24 -4.94
CA PRO A 2 -9.68 -2.92 -4.24
C PRO A 2 -9.15 -1.58 -4.71
N SER A 3 -8.76 -0.74 -3.77
CA SER A 3 -8.17 0.55 -4.04
C SER A 3 -6.73 0.59 -3.54
N ALA A 4 -5.95 1.59 -3.98
CA ALA A 4 -4.60 1.78 -3.49
C ALA A 4 -4.57 1.95 -1.97
N VAL A 5 -5.53 2.69 -1.43
CA VAL A 5 -5.65 2.87 0.02
C VAL A 5 -5.91 1.53 0.71
N ASN A 6 -6.76 0.72 0.13
CA ASN A 6 -7.09 -0.59 0.70
C ASN A 6 -5.87 -1.52 0.72
N SER A 7 -5.12 -1.55 -0.38
CA SER A 7 -3.89 -2.35 -0.47
C SER A 7 -2.84 -1.87 0.53
N ALA A 8 -2.66 -0.56 0.63
CA ALA A 8 -1.73 0.04 1.59
C ALA A 8 -2.15 -0.30 3.03
N ASN A 9 -3.44 -0.19 3.32
CA ASN A 9 -3.97 -0.49 4.65
C ASN A 9 -3.71 -1.95 5.04
N GLU A 10 -3.96 -2.88 4.14
CA GLU A 10 -3.72 -4.30 4.40
C GLU A 10 -2.25 -4.59 4.68
N GLU A 11 -1.35 -4.03 3.88
CA GLU A 11 0.09 -4.24 4.05
C GLU A 11 0.58 -3.61 5.35
N VAL A 12 0.14 -2.40 5.65
CA VAL A 12 0.52 -1.70 6.88
C VAL A 12 0.03 -2.46 8.11
N ASN A 13 -1.20 -2.96 8.08
CA ASN A 13 -1.74 -3.76 9.18
C ASN A 13 -0.95 -5.05 9.38
N ARG A 14 -0.53 -5.69 8.30
CA ARG A 14 0.32 -6.88 8.38
C ARG A 14 1.64 -6.56 9.07
N LEU A 15 2.29 -5.48 8.66
CA LEU A 15 3.57 -5.05 9.24
C LEU A 15 3.42 -4.71 10.72
N PHE A 16 2.31 -4.08 11.08
CA PHE A 16 2.04 -3.77 12.48
C PHE A 16 1.89 -5.03 13.33
N ARG A 17 1.14 -6.03 12.83
CA ARG A 17 0.97 -7.30 13.54
C ARG A 17 2.29 -8.06 13.70
N GLU A 18 3.21 -7.90 12.75
CA GLU A 18 4.52 -8.52 12.81
C GLU A 18 5.52 -7.73 13.65
N GLY A 19 5.12 -6.59 14.18
CA GLY A 19 5.97 -5.77 15.04
C GLY A 19 7.04 -4.97 14.30
N LYS A 20 6.88 -4.80 13.00
CA LYS A 20 7.87 -4.09 12.18
C LYS A 20 7.68 -2.58 12.17
N ILE A 21 6.51 -2.11 12.52
CA ILE A 21 6.17 -0.68 12.57
C ILE A 21 5.38 -0.38 13.84
N ARG A 22 5.31 0.90 14.19
CA ARG A 22 4.54 1.36 15.34
C ARG A 22 3.15 1.82 14.90
N PHE A 23 2.24 1.88 15.85
CA PHE A 23 0.88 2.36 15.60
C PHE A 23 0.87 3.74 14.94
N ASN A 24 1.74 4.65 15.40
CA ASN A 24 1.81 6.01 14.85
C ASN A 24 2.33 6.07 13.42
N ASP A 25 2.96 5.02 12.94
CA ASP A 25 3.46 4.96 11.57
C ASP A 25 2.37 4.60 10.56
N ILE A 26 1.26 4.04 11.03
CA ILE A 26 0.20 3.52 10.16
C ILE A 26 -0.36 4.57 9.20
N PRO A 27 -0.82 5.75 9.67
CA PRO A 27 -1.39 6.74 8.74
C PRO A 27 -0.40 7.22 7.68
N ASN A 28 0.84 7.47 8.09
CA ASN A 28 1.88 7.94 7.17
C ASN A 28 2.21 6.91 6.10
N LEU A 29 2.30 5.65 6.48
CA LEU A 29 2.62 4.56 5.55
C LEU A 29 1.48 4.32 4.58
N ILE A 30 0.24 4.42 5.04
CA ILE A 30 -0.93 4.30 4.16
C ILE A 30 -0.91 5.40 3.10
N LEU A 31 -0.63 6.64 3.51
CA LEU A 31 -0.56 7.76 2.58
C LEU A 31 0.57 7.58 1.56
N LYS A 32 1.73 7.14 2.00
CA LYS A 32 2.87 6.89 1.10
C LYS A 32 2.58 5.78 0.11
N GLY A 33 1.98 4.70 0.59
CA GLY A 33 1.61 3.59 -0.29
C GLY A 33 0.56 3.99 -1.32
N ALA A 34 -0.47 4.68 -0.89
CA ALA A 34 -1.54 5.14 -1.77
C ALA A 34 -1.02 6.12 -2.82
N ALA A 35 -0.09 7.00 -2.42
CA ALA A 35 0.49 7.99 -3.33
C ALA A 35 1.35 7.35 -4.41
N ALA A 36 1.88 6.15 -4.18
CA ALA A 36 2.70 5.45 -5.15
C ALA A 36 1.87 4.76 -6.25
N ALA A 37 0.55 4.64 -6.06
CA ALA A 37 -0.30 3.97 -7.04
C ALA A 37 -0.39 4.78 -8.33
N PRO A 38 -0.31 4.10 -9.49
CA PRO A 38 -0.44 4.81 -10.77
C PRO A 38 -1.88 5.31 -10.96
N VAL A 39 -1.99 6.46 -11.62
CA VAL A 39 -3.30 7.01 -12.01
C VAL A 39 -3.68 6.41 -13.35
N MET A 40 -4.84 5.75 -13.40
CA MET A 40 -5.33 5.09 -14.61
C MET A 40 -6.79 5.42 -14.84
N ASP A 41 -7.16 5.66 -16.11
CA ASP A 41 -8.55 5.91 -16.48
C ASP A 41 -9.35 4.63 -16.56
N THR A 42 -8.71 3.54 -16.98
CA THR A 42 -9.34 2.22 -17.07
C THR A 42 -8.45 1.19 -16.42
N PHE A 43 -9.09 0.17 -15.82
CA PHE A 43 -8.36 -0.89 -15.15
C PHE A 43 -8.67 -2.24 -15.77
N THR A 44 -7.62 -2.99 -16.06
CA THR A 44 -7.72 -4.42 -16.32
C THR A 44 -7.35 -5.17 -15.04
N VAL A 45 -7.56 -6.49 -15.04
CA VAL A 45 -7.15 -7.31 -13.89
C VAL A 45 -5.64 -7.20 -13.65
N ASP A 46 -4.86 -7.18 -14.73
CA ASP A 46 -3.40 -7.04 -14.63
C ASP A 46 -3.00 -5.69 -14.03
N ASP A 47 -3.69 -4.62 -14.40
CA ASP A 47 -3.43 -3.29 -13.87
C ASP A 47 -3.70 -3.22 -12.37
N ILE A 48 -4.75 -3.88 -11.91
CA ILE A 48 -5.10 -3.95 -10.48
C ILE A 48 -3.99 -4.69 -9.71
N ASP A 49 -3.53 -5.83 -10.24
CA ASP A 49 -2.46 -6.60 -9.61
C ASP A 49 -1.15 -5.82 -9.55
N ASN A 50 -0.81 -5.11 -10.64
CA ASN A 50 0.40 -4.29 -10.68
C ASN A 50 0.32 -3.14 -9.68
N SER A 51 -0.83 -2.47 -9.59
CA SER A 51 -1.04 -1.39 -8.63
C SER A 51 -0.88 -1.89 -7.19
N ASP A 52 -1.43 -3.06 -6.88
CA ASP A 52 -1.31 -3.66 -5.56
C ASP A 52 0.16 -3.89 -5.20
N LYS A 53 0.93 -4.46 -6.12
CA LYS A 53 2.37 -4.70 -5.90
C LYS A 53 3.13 -3.41 -5.67
N ILE A 54 2.87 -2.40 -6.49
CA ILE A 54 3.53 -1.09 -6.38
C ILE A 54 3.26 -0.47 -5.01
N VAL A 55 2.00 -0.49 -4.57
CA VAL A 55 1.61 0.08 -3.29
C VAL A 55 2.28 -0.67 -2.15
N ARG A 56 2.27 -2.00 -2.17
CA ARG A 56 2.89 -2.82 -1.12
C ARG A 56 4.39 -2.61 -1.05
N GLU A 57 5.05 -2.54 -2.19
CA GLU A 57 6.50 -2.27 -2.24
C GLU A 57 6.82 -0.88 -1.71
N ALA A 58 6.00 0.12 -2.03
CA ALA A 58 6.19 1.47 -1.53
C ALA A 58 6.10 1.52 -0.01
N VAL A 59 5.14 0.79 0.58
CA VAL A 59 5.01 0.69 2.04
C VAL A 59 6.25 0.03 2.63
N ILE A 60 6.69 -1.08 2.09
CA ILE A 60 7.86 -1.81 2.58
C ILE A 60 9.13 -0.95 2.48
N ASN A 61 9.31 -0.28 1.36
CA ASN A 61 10.48 0.58 1.15
C ASN A 61 10.50 1.78 2.09
N SER A 62 9.34 2.23 2.54
CA SER A 62 9.23 3.36 3.47
C SER A 62 9.75 3.03 4.87
N ILE A 63 9.79 1.77 5.26
CA ILE A 63 10.27 1.35 6.57
C ILE A 63 11.72 0.86 6.54
N ASN A 64 12.30 0.76 5.37
CA ASN A 64 13.73 0.43 5.22
C ASN A 64 14.54 1.73 5.06
#